data_7ffa9c28e5ec183160fee8b5589ec485
#
_entry.id   7ffa9c28e5ec183160fee8b5589ec485
#
_cell.length_a   1.000
_cell.length_b   1.000
_cell.length_c   1.000
_cell.angle_alpha   90.00
_cell.angle_beta   90.00
_cell.angle_gamma   90.00
#
_symmetry.space_group_name_H-M   'P 1'
#
loop_
_entity.id
_entity.type
_entity.pdbx_description
1 polymer ?
#
loop_
_entity_poly.entity_id
_entity_poly.type
_entity_poly.pdbx_seq_one_letter_code
_entity_poly.pdbx_strand_id
1 'polypeptide(L)'
;MSHHISGVTLHPEQYPTDRHYPFNLPVFRQTKQLRFEFPVTFFAGDNGSGKSTLLEAIALACEIHIWRKHEFGRYEVNPYEKQLFQHVSVEWINGRLPGSYFGSEIFHDFRRILDVWAASDPGQLKYFGGKSLMTQSHGQSMMAYFRACYSRRGIYFLDEPETALSPNSMLELMDIIQVNSEAGHAQFIIATHSPILLAFKGAGIYSFDQSPLRVIPYRETAPYKIYRRFLIDR
;
A
#
# COMPACT_ATOMS: atom_id res chain seq x y z
N MET A 1 -7.54 20.21 -1.20
CA MET A 1 -6.72 19.01 -1.47
C MET A 1 -7.66 17.98 -2.09
N SER A 2 -7.34 17.48 -3.27
CA SER A 2 -8.20 16.50 -3.95
C SER A 2 -7.70 15.09 -3.62
N HIS A 3 -8.51 14.30 -2.97
CA HIS A 3 -8.36 12.85 -2.89
C HIS A 3 -9.45 12.21 -3.78
N HIS A 4 -9.31 10.96 -4.12
CA HIS A 4 -10.14 10.31 -5.14
C HIS A 4 -11.19 9.41 -4.51
N ILE A 5 -10.87 8.78 -3.39
CA ILE A 5 -11.82 8.07 -2.53
C ILE A 5 -11.89 8.77 -1.17
N SER A 6 -13.10 8.95 -0.66
CA SER A 6 -13.35 9.56 0.65
C SER A 6 -13.30 8.57 1.79
N GLY A 7 -13.45 7.29 1.49
CA GLY A 7 -13.43 6.24 2.49
C GLY A 7 -13.75 4.87 1.94
N VAL A 8 -13.76 3.92 2.84
CA VAL A 8 -14.21 2.55 2.57
C VAL A 8 -15.08 2.05 3.71
N THR A 9 -16.06 1.22 3.36
CA THR A 9 -16.93 0.54 4.33
C THR A 9 -16.66 -0.95 4.26
N LEU A 10 -16.40 -1.57 5.41
CA LEU A 10 -16.33 -3.01 5.60
C LEU A 10 -17.72 -3.51 6.00
N HIS A 11 -18.10 -4.69 5.54
CA HIS A 11 -19.38 -5.33 5.82
C HIS A 11 -19.23 -6.59 6.68
N PRO A 12 -18.89 -6.45 7.99
CA PRO A 12 -18.65 -7.61 8.85
C PRO A 12 -19.87 -8.54 8.99
N GLU A 13 -21.07 -7.99 8.83
CA GLU A 13 -22.33 -8.74 8.85
C GLU A 13 -22.51 -9.69 7.66
N GLN A 14 -21.70 -9.52 6.61
CA GLN A 14 -21.72 -10.35 5.40
C GLN A 14 -20.53 -11.32 5.33
N TYR A 15 -19.68 -11.38 6.36
CA TYR A 15 -18.52 -12.27 6.34
C TYR A 15 -18.93 -13.74 6.34
N PRO A 16 -18.30 -14.58 5.48
CA PRO A 16 -18.68 -15.98 5.31
C PRO A 16 -18.32 -16.85 6.53
N THR A 17 -17.43 -16.35 7.38
CA THR A 17 -16.92 -17.07 8.56
C THR A 17 -16.38 -16.08 9.59
N ASP A 18 -16.36 -16.49 10.85
CA ASP A 18 -15.71 -15.76 11.95
C ASP A 18 -14.49 -16.52 12.52
N ARG A 19 -14.17 -17.68 11.94
CA ARG A 19 -13.13 -18.60 12.43
C ARG A 19 -11.86 -18.58 11.58
N HIS A 20 -11.97 -18.20 10.32
CA HIS A 20 -10.85 -18.26 9.37
C HIS A 20 -10.36 -16.88 9.00
N TYR A 21 -9.05 -16.76 8.82
CA TYR A 21 -8.40 -15.58 8.31
C TYR A 21 -8.92 -15.24 6.89
N PRO A 22 -9.14 -13.96 6.57
CA PRO A 22 -8.92 -12.77 7.39
C PRO A 22 -10.10 -12.38 8.29
N PHE A 23 -11.25 -13.03 8.17
CA PHE A 23 -12.50 -12.65 8.79
C PHE A 23 -12.54 -12.86 10.32
N ASN A 24 -11.61 -13.64 10.87
CA ASN A 24 -11.45 -13.85 12.31
C ASN A 24 -10.66 -12.72 13.00
N LEU A 25 -10.04 -11.80 12.25
CA LEU A 25 -9.29 -10.71 12.84
C LEU A 25 -10.22 -9.69 13.50
N PRO A 26 -10.00 -9.36 14.80
CA PRO A 26 -10.85 -8.39 15.52
C PRO A 26 -10.90 -7.03 14.81
N VAL A 27 -9.80 -6.61 14.19
CA VAL A 27 -9.67 -5.35 13.48
C VAL A 27 -10.68 -5.25 12.32
N PHE A 28 -10.98 -6.33 11.60
CA PHE A 28 -11.95 -6.32 10.50
C PHE A 28 -13.39 -6.53 10.98
N ARG A 29 -13.57 -7.24 12.10
CA ARG A 29 -14.90 -7.48 12.67
C ARG A 29 -15.48 -6.24 13.37
N GLN A 30 -14.62 -5.42 13.95
CA GLN A 30 -15.04 -4.26 14.75
C GLN A 30 -14.99 -2.94 13.97
N THR A 31 -14.26 -2.91 12.85
CA THR A 31 -14.17 -1.70 12.00
C THR A 31 -15.24 -1.76 10.92
N LYS A 32 -16.11 -0.76 10.88
CA LYS A 32 -17.14 -0.64 9.85
C LYS A 32 -16.75 0.33 8.74
N GLN A 33 -16.02 1.39 9.07
CA GLN A 33 -15.71 2.44 8.11
C GLN A 33 -14.33 3.05 8.39
N LEU A 34 -13.60 3.35 7.32
CA LEU A 34 -12.41 4.21 7.33
C LEU A 34 -12.71 5.44 6.49
N ARG A 35 -12.32 6.62 6.98
CA ARG A 35 -12.41 7.90 6.29
C ARG A 35 -11.04 8.36 5.85
N PHE A 36 -10.89 8.76 4.60
CA PHE A 36 -9.65 9.29 4.06
C PHE A 36 -9.75 10.81 3.94
N GLU A 37 -9.37 11.52 5.00
CA GLU A 37 -9.43 12.98 5.05
C GLU A 37 -8.22 13.65 4.40
N PHE A 38 -7.17 12.88 4.18
CA PHE A 38 -5.89 13.32 3.61
C PHE A 38 -5.59 12.57 2.31
N PRO A 39 -4.86 13.20 1.37
CA PRO A 39 -4.43 12.53 0.15
C PRO A 39 -3.40 11.40 0.41
N VAL A 40 -2.80 11.38 1.60
CA VAL A 40 -1.89 10.32 2.03
C VAL A 40 -2.42 9.70 3.31
N THR A 41 -2.56 8.37 3.32
CA THR A 41 -3.00 7.61 4.49
C THR A 41 -2.04 6.45 4.74
N PHE A 42 -1.60 6.30 5.98
CA PHE A 42 -0.78 5.18 6.41
C PHE A 42 -1.59 4.17 7.24
N PHE A 43 -1.30 2.90 7.01
CA PHE A 43 -1.68 1.79 7.87
C PHE A 43 -0.45 1.37 8.68
N ALA A 44 -0.46 1.60 9.98
CA ALA A 44 0.63 1.33 10.91
C ALA A 44 0.25 0.22 11.88
N GLY A 45 1.19 -0.65 12.24
CA GLY A 45 1.00 -1.75 13.20
C GLY A 45 2.00 -2.88 12.99
N ASP A 46 1.99 -3.84 13.88
CA ASP A 46 2.89 -4.99 13.84
C ASP A 46 2.65 -5.92 12.64
N ASN A 47 3.61 -6.81 12.37
CA ASN A 47 3.47 -7.86 11.36
C ASN A 47 2.29 -8.79 11.71
N GLY A 48 1.54 -9.19 10.70
CA GLY A 48 0.35 -10.04 10.88
C GLY A 48 -0.89 -9.32 11.41
N SER A 49 -0.87 -8.00 11.65
CA SER A 49 -2.02 -7.24 12.13
C SER A 49 -3.13 -7.04 11.09
N GLY A 50 -2.89 -7.37 9.81
CA GLY A 50 -3.86 -7.28 8.71
C GLY A 50 -3.69 -6.06 7.80
N LYS A 51 -2.61 -5.26 7.92
CA LYS A 51 -2.35 -4.07 7.09
C LYS A 51 -2.36 -4.39 5.61
N SER A 52 -1.50 -5.31 5.17
CA SER A 52 -1.38 -5.74 3.76
C SER A 52 -2.69 -6.32 3.24
N THR A 53 -3.39 -7.10 4.07
CA THR A 53 -4.68 -7.71 3.72
C THR A 53 -5.76 -6.67 3.44
N LEU A 54 -5.86 -5.63 4.30
CA LEU A 54 -6.83 -4.57 4.06
C LEU A 54 -6.41 -3.69 2.88
N LEU A 55 -5.13 -3.36 2.76
CA LEU A 55 -4.59 -2.59 1.65
C LEU A 55 -4.91 -3.26 0.31
N GLU A 56 -4.64 -4.56 0.23
CA GLU A 56 -4.95 -5.38 -0.94
C GLU A 56 -6.45 -5.46 -1.22
N ALA A 57 -7.27 -5.67 -0.18
CA ALA A 57 -8.71 -5.74 -0.34
C ALA A 57 -9.28 -4.42 -0.88
N ILE A 58 -8.78 -3.27 -0.43
CA ILE A 58 -9.19 -1.96 -0.96
C ILE A 58 -8.74 -1.80 -2.41
N ALA A 59 -7.50 -2.18 -2.76
CA ALA A 59 -7.00 -2.10 -4.12
C ALA A 59 -7.84 -2.95 -5.09
N LEU A 60 -8.18 -4.18 -4.71
CA LEU A 60 -9.05 -5.07 -5.50
C LEU A 60 -10.48 -4.52 -5.61
N ALA A 61 -11.04 -3.95 -4.54
CA ALA A 61 -12.34 -3.30 -4.58
C ALA A 61 -12.35 -2.03 -5.47
N CYS A 62 -11.18 -1.39 -5.66
CA CYS A 62 -10.96 -0.33 -6.64
C CYS A 62 -10.75 -0.87 -8.08
N GLU A 63 -10.79 -2.19 -8.30
CA GLU A 63 -10.48 -2.85 -9.57
C GLU A 63 -9.03 -2.64 -10.04
N ILE A 64 -8.11 -2.43 -9.11
CA ILE A 64 -6.69 -2.29 -9.41
C ILE A 64 -6.06 -3.66 -9.49
N HIS A 65 -5.36 -3.91 -10.61
CA HIS A 65 -4.68 -5.17 -10.83
C HIS A 65 -3.47 -5.31 -9.91
N ILE A 66 -3.38 -6.47 -9.24
CA ILE A 66 -2.24 -6.85 -8.41
C ILE A 66 -1.46 -7.93 -9.14
N TRP A 67 -0.21 -7.61 -9.50
CA TRP A 67 0.69 -8.56 -10.16
C TRP A 67 1.09 -9.66 -9.20
N ARG A 68 0.53 -10.84 -9.38
CA ARG A 68 0.89 -12.03 -8.59
C ARG A 68 1.45 -13.10 -9.50
N LYS A 69 2.41 -13.82 -8.98
CA LYS A 69 2.88 -15.05 -9.60
C LYS A 69 1.72 -16.05 -9.66
N HIS A 70 1.46 -16.62 -10.82
CA HIS A 70 0.55 -17.76 -10.90
C HIS A 70 1.11 -18.90 -10.04
N GLU A 71 0.50 -19.15 -8.90
CA GLU A 71 0.81 -20.30 -8.07
C GLU A 71 0.21 -21.55 -8.73
N PHE A 72 1.02 -22.22 -9.53
CA PHE A 72 0.65 -23.52 -10.07
C PHE A 72 0.64 -24.55 -8.94
N GLY A 73 -0.53 -25.12 -8.64
CA GLY A 73 -0.64 -26.37 -7.91
C GLY A 73 -0.56 -26.30 -6.39
N ARG A 74 -0.70 -25.16 -5.74
CA ARG A 74 -0.91 -25.15 -4.30
C ARG A 74 -2.37 -25.42 -3.95
N TYR A 75 -2.59 -26.40 -3.10
CA TYR A 75 -3.88 -26.56 -2.40
C TYR A 75 -4.19 -25.27 -1.65
N GLU A 76 -5.33 -24.65 -1.92
CA GLU A 76 -5.83 -23.55 -1.09
C GLU A 76 -6.20 -24.10 0.27
N VAL A 77 -5.30 -23.96 1.23
CA VAL A 77 -5.52 -24.40 2.62
C VAL A 77 -6.61 -23.55 3.29
N ASN A 78 -6.73 -22.30 2.87
CA ASN A 78 -7.74 -21.35 3.34
C ASN A 78 -8.46 -20.69 2.15
N PRO A 79 -9.68 -21.12 1.81
CA PRO A 79 -10.41 -20.56 0.67
C PRO A 79 -10.83 -19.10 0.88
N TYR A 80 -10.76 -18.59 2.10
CA TYR A 80 -11.20 -17.25 2.47
C TYR A 80 -10.10 -16.18 2.39
N GLU A 81 -8.84 -16.59 2.29
CA GLU A 81 -7.67 -15.71 2.45
C GLU A 81 -7.71 -14.47 1.55
N LYS A 82 -8.24 -14.63 0.33
CA LYS A 82 -8.29 -13.56 -0.67
C LYS A 82 -9.70 -12.97 -0.88
N GLN A 83 -10.64 -13.21 0.02
CA GLN A 83 -12.05 -12.83 -0.21
C GLN A 83 -12.47 -11.52 0.46
N LEU A 84 -11.63 -10.90 1.29
CA LEU A 84 -12.00 -9.69 2.04
C LEU A 84 -12.51 -8.57 1.12
N PHE A 85 -11.95 -8.41 -0.09
CA PHE A 85 -12.34 -7.36 -1.03
C PHE A 85 -13.81 -7.42 -1.46
N GLN A 86 -14.42 -8.62 -1.44
CA GLN A 86 -15.86 -8.81 -1.77
C GLN A 86 -16.78 -8.19 -0.72
N HIS A 87 -16.25 -7.89 0.45
CA HIS A 87 -16.96 -7.31 1.59
C HIS A 87 -16.46 -5.89 1.91
N VAL A 88 -15.87 -5.21 0.91
CA VAL A 88 -15.40 -3.82 1.00
C VAL A 88 -16.08 -2.98 -0.05
N SER A 89 -16.74 -1.92 0.38
CA SER A 89 -17.31 -0.90 -0.52
C SER A 89 -16.43 0.35 -0.51
N VAL A 90 -16.17 0.91 -1.70
CA VAL A 90 -15.31 2.09 -1.88
C VAL A 90 -16.19 3.31 -2.20
N GLU A 91 -15.97 4.40 -1.46
CA GLU A 91 -16.65 5.67 -1.66
C GLU A 91 -15.82 6.58 -2.58
N TRP A 92 -16.15 6.61 -3.88
CA TRP A 92 -15.49 7.44 -4.87
C TRP A 92 -16.05 8.87 -4.86
N ILE A 93 -15.19 9.89 -4.98
CA ILE A 93 -15.60 11.31 -5.01
C ILE A 93 -16.04 11.73 -6.42
N ASN A 94 -15.23 11.44 -7.43
CA ASN A 94 -15.45 11.87 -8.81
C ASN A 94 -15.39 10.72 -9.82
N GLY A 95 -15.85 9.54 -9.44
CA GLY A 95 -15.76 8.33 -10.25
C GLY A 95 -14.42 7.61 -10.13
N ARG A 96 -14.36 6.42 -10.72
CA ARG A 96 -13.20 5.53 -10.65
C ARG A 96 -12.01 6.12 -11.41
N LEU A 97 -10.83 5.92 -10.86
CA LEU A 97 -9.56 6.31 -11.46
C LEU A 97 -8.63 5.10 -11.57
N PRO A 98 -7.69 5.14 -12.52
CA PRO A 98 -6.62 4.17 -12.58
C PRO A 98 -5.71 4.27 -11.35
N GLY A 99 -4.90 3.25 -11.15
CA GLY A 99 -3.93 3.23 -10.09
C GLY A 99 -2.99 2.05 -10.19
N SER A 100 -2.19 1.86 -9.17
CA SER A 100 -1.35 0.68 -9.08
C SER A 100 -1.21 0.20 -7.63
N TYR A 101 -0.98 -1.09 -7.49
CA TYR A 101 -0.56 -1.71 -6.24
C TYR A 101 0.92 -2.07 -6.35
N PHE A 102 1.69 -1.60 -5.40
CA PHE A 102 3.08 -1.95 -5.22
C PHE A 102 3.22 -2.80 -3.95
N GLY A 103 3.84 -3.98 -4.09
CA GLY A 103 4.30 -4.80 -2.97
C GLY A 103 5.74 -5.22 -3.22
N SER A 104 6.58 -5.11 -2.21
CA SER A 104 8.02 -5.42 -2.37
C SER A 104 8.25 -6.86 -2.82
N GLU A 105 7.44 -7.80 -2.34
CA GLU A 105 7.54 -9.22 -2.72
C GLU A 105 7.17 -9.49 -4.18
N ILE A 106 6.16 -8.79 -4.70
CA ILE A 106 5.69 -9.00 -6.08
C ILE A 106 6.45 -8.15 -7.10
N PHE A 107 7.19 -7.14 -6.66
CA PHE A 107 7.92 -6.23 -7.55
C PHE A 107 9.03 -6.93 -8.34
N HIS A 108 9.63 -7.98 -7.79
CA HIS A 108 10.62 -8.77 -8.51
C HIS A 108 10.01 -9.43 -9.76
N ASP A 109 8.81 -9.98 -9.66
CA ASP A 109 8.12 -10.61 -10.79
C ASP A 109 7.70 -9.55 -11.82
N PHE A 110 7.24 -8.38 -11.38
CA PHE A 110 6.95 -7.25 -12.26
C PHE A 110 8.17 -6.84 -13.11
N ARG A 111 9.37 -6.73 -12.50
CA ARG A 111 10.61 -6.41 -13.23
C ARG A 111 10.90 -7.41 -14.35
N ARG A 112 10.71 -8.71 -14.09
CA ARG A 112 10.91 -9.77 -15.11
C ARG A 112 9.87 -9.68 -16.23
N ILE A 113 8.61 -9.45 -15.89
CA ILE A 113 7.53 -9.30 -16.88
C ILE A 113 7.80 -8.08 -17.77
N LEU A 114 8.24 -6.97 -17.21
CA LEU A 114 8.59 -5.77 -17.95
C LEU A 114 9.70 -6.04 -18.98
N ASP A 115 10.73 -6.79 -18.60
CA ASP A 115 11.81 -7.16 -19.52
C ASP A 115 11.32 -8.09 -20.65
N VAL A 116 10.40 -9.03 -20.34
CA VAL A 116 9.78 -9.87 -21.38
C VAL A 116 8.98 -9.02 -22.37
N TRP A 117 8.21 -8.05 -21.90
CA TRP A 117 7.48 -7.14 -22.77
C TRP A 117 8.42 -6.24 -23.59
N ALA A 118 9.50 -5.76 -22.98
CA ALA A 118 10.49 -4.94 -23.63
C ALA A 118 11.26 -5.68 -24.75
N ALA A 119 11.34 -7.00 -24.69
CA ALA A 119 11.92 -7.81 -25.77
C ALA A 119 11.09 -7.71 -27.07
N SER A 120 9.76 -7.55 -26.96
CA SER A 120 8.84 -7.37 -28.09
C SER A 120 8.60 -5.88 -28.43
N ASP A 121 8.60 -5.02 -27.40
CA ASP A 121 8.42 -3.57 -27.55
C ASP A 121 9.40 -2.82 -26.61
N PRO A 122 10.61 -2.48 -27.10
CA PRO A 122 11.62 -1.74 -26.33
C PRO A 122 11.12 -0.38 -25.83
N GLY A 123 10.05 0.16 -26.43
CA GLY A 123 9.41 1.41 -25.99
C GLY A 123 8.88 1.35 -24.58
N GLN A 124 8.54 0.18 -24.06
CA GLN A 124 8.06 -0.02 -22.68
C GLN A 124 9.06 0.46 -21.63
N LEU A 125 10.36 0.28 -21.86
CA LEU A 125 11.41 0.71 -20.94
C LEU A 125 11.53 2.22 -20.79
N LYS A 126 11.09 3.00 -21.80
CA LYS A 126 11.14 4.48 -21.75
C LYS A 126 10.38 5.04 -20.56
N TYR A 127 9.30 4.38 -20.17
CA TYR A 127 8.49 4.76 -18.99
C TYR A 127 9.24 4.57 -17.66
N PHE A 128 10.30 3.75 -17.64
CA PHE A 128 11.07 3.40 -16.44
C PHE A 128 12.54 3.82 -16.54
N GLY A 129 12.83 4.92 -17.27
CA GLY A 129 14.18 5.47 -17.40
C GLY A 129 14.99 4.89 -18.54
N GLY A 130 14.37 4.15 -19.47
CA GLY A 130 14.98 3.65 -20.71
C GLY A 130 15.94 2.47 -20.54
N LYS A 131 16.04 1.90 -19.34
CA LYS A 131 16.90 0.77 -19.01
C LYS A 131 16.10 -0.35 -18.36
N SER A 132 16.51 -1.60 -18.59
CA SER A 132 15.94 -2.74 -17.87
C SER A 132 16.03 -2.54 -16.36
N LEU A 133 14.92 -2.74 -15.66
CA LEU A 133 14.89 -2.72 -14.21
C LEU A 133 15.68 -3.87 -13.59
N MET A 134 15.93 -4.95 -14.33
CA MET A 134 16.72 -6.09 -13.86
C MET A 134 18.23 -5.78 -13.82
N THR A 135 18.71 -4.80 -14.58
CA THR A 135 20.12 -4.38 -14.58
C THR A 135 20.45 -3.38 -13.47
N GLN A 136 19.44 -2.93 -12.73
CA GLN A 136 19.58 -1.97 -11.65
C GLN A 136 19.55 -2.69 -10.29
N SER A 137 20.11 -2.06 -9.25
CA SER A 137 19.90 -2.56 -7.89
C SER A 137 18.42 -2.56 -7.53
N HIS A 138 18.02 -3.37 -6.55
CA HIS A 138 16.60 -3.47 -6.17
C HIS A 138 16.01 -2.10 -5.80
N GLY A 139 16.68 -1.34 -4.95
CA GLY A 139 16.24 0.01 -4.57
C GLY A 139 16.20 1.00 -5.74
N GLN A 140 17.20 0.98 -6.63
CA GLN A 140 17.20 1.84 -7.83
C GLN A 140 16.03 1.55 -8.76
N SER A 141 15.72 0.28 -8.99
CA SER A 141 14.58 -0.11 -9.84
C SER A 141 13.24 0.28 -9.23
N MET A 142 13.10 0.18 -7.89
CA MET A 142 11.91 0.67 -7.19
C MET A 142 11.74 2.17 -7.35
N MET A 143 12.80 2.95 -7.14
CA MET A 143 12.75 4.41 -7.31
C MET A 143 12.45 4.82 -8.75
N ALA A 144 12.97 4.10 -9.75
CA ALA A 144 12.61 4.32 -11.15
C ALA A 144 11.12 4.08 -11.41
N TYR A 145 10.57 3.00 -10.83
CA TYR A 145 9.14 2.70 -10.88
C TYR A 145 8.29 3.81 -10.23
N PHE A 146 8.64 4.24 -9.02
CA PHE A 146 7.88 5.26 -8.30
C PHE A 146 7.84 6.59 -9.05
N ARG A 147 8.97 7.05 -9.59
CA ARG A 147 9.03 8.28 -10.41
C ARG A 147 8.17 8.18 -11.68
N ALA A 148 8.17 7.01 -12.32
CA ALA A 148 7.42 6.79 -13.55
C ALA A 148 5.90 6.69 -13.33
N CYS A 149 5.47 6.02 -12.27
CA CYS A 149 4.07 5.71 -12.02
C CYS A 149 3.33 6.85 -11.30
N TYR A 150 3.95 7.45 -10.27
CA TYR A 150 3.22 8.33 -9.35
C TYR A 150 3.04 9.77 -9.86
N SER A 151 3.69 10.14 -10.97
CA SER A 151 3.45 11.40 -11.67
C SER A 151 2.10 11.44 -12.40
N ARG A 152 1.41 10.33 -12.52
CA ARG A 152 0.11 10.23 -13.21
C ARG A 152 -1.04 10.41 -12.23
N ARG A 153 -2.20 10.86 -12.76
CA ARG A 153 -3.41 10.96 -11.96
C ARG A 153 -3.92 9.56 -11.60
N GLY A 154 -4.11 9.30 -10.29
CA GLY A 154 -4.56 7.99 -9.85
C GLY A 154 -4.52 7.76 -8.35
N ILE A 155 -4.87 6.53 -7.96
CA ILE A 155 -4.79 6.06 -6.59
C ILE A 155 -3.71 4.97 -6.48
N TYR A 156 -2.84 5.09 -5.47
CA TYR A 156 -1.65 4.27 -5.34
C TYR A 156 -1.60 3.58 -3.98
N PHE A 157 -1.43 2.27 -4.03
CA PHE A 157 -1.33 1.40 -2.87
C PHE A 157 0.10 0.89 -2.75
N LEU A 158 0.74 1.11 -1.59
CA LEU A 158 2.10 0.68 -1.33
C LEU A 158 2.13 -0.23 -0.11
N ASP A 159 2.65 -1.43 -0.29
CA ASP A 159 2.81 -2.41 0.77
C ASP A 159 4.28 -2.58 1.11
N GLU A 160 4.65 -2.15 2.31
CA GLU A 160 6.00 -2.18 2.86
C GLU A 160 7.10 -1.70 1.88
N PRO A 161 6.95 -0.48 1.31
CA PRO A 161 7.92 0.01 0.32
C PRO A 161 9.33 0.19 0.90
N GLU A 162 9.46 0.27 2.22
CA GLU A 162 10.74 0.40 2.92
C GLU A 162 11.64 -0.84 2.86
N THR A 163 11.10 -2.02 2.59
CA THR A 163 11.81 -3.31 2.73
C THR A 163 13.12 -3.39 1.95
N ALA A 164 13.23 -2.67 0.83
CA ALA A 164 14.44 -2.65 0.01
C ALA A 164 14.97 -1.23 -0.25
N LEU A 165 14.51 -0.24 0.51
CA LEU A 165 14.96 1.14 0.38
C LEU A 165 15.95 1.51 1.49
N SER A 166 17.02 2.21 1.11
CA SER A 166 17.87 2.88 2.08
C SER A 166 17.11 4.04 2.75
N PRO A 167 17.56 4.53 3.93
CA PRO A 167 16.97 5.73 4.54
C PRO A 167 16.89 6.92 3.58
N ASN A 168 17.92 7.18 2.78
CA ASN A 168 17.91 8.25 1.78
C ASN A 168 16.85 8.02 0.68
N SER A 169 16.72 6.78 0.21
CA SER A 169 15.68 6.44 -0.78
C SER A 169 14.27 6.54 -0.21
N MET A 170 14.08 6.27 1.09
CA MET A 170 12.79 6.52 1.76
C MET A 170 12.45 8.01 1.82
N LEU A 171 13.43 8.88 2.10
CA LEU A 171 13.21 10.33 2.06
C LEU A 171 12.86 10.80 0.65
N GLU A 172 13.56 10.29 -0.37
CA GLU A 172 13.22 10.59 -1.77
C GLU A 172 11.81 10.10 -2.16
N LEU A 173 11.40 8.92 -1.69
CA LEU A 173 10.02 8.45 -1.88
C LEU A 173 9.00 9.39 -1.23
N MET A 174 9.29 9.88 -0.02
CA MET A 174 8.44 10.87 0.65
C MET A 174 8.31 12.15 -0.18
N ASP A 175 9.39 12.65 -0.77
CA ASP A 175 9.35 13.83 -1.65
C ASP A 175 8.48 13.58 -2.89
N ILE A 176 8.59 12.40 -3.51
CA ILE A 176 7.74 12.01 -4.65
C ILE A 176 6.26 12.00 -4.24
N ILE A 177 5.93 11.38 -3.09
CA ILE A 177 4.57 11.33 -2.55
C ILE A 177 4.05 12.75 -2.26
N GLN A 178 4.88 13.59 -1.61
CA GLN A 178 4.52 14.98 -1.27
C GLN A 178 4.13 15.77 -2.52
N VAL A 179 5.03 15.84 -3.49
CA VAL A 179 4.81 16.59 -4.72
C VAL A 179 3.55 16.18 -5.45
N ASN A 180 3.31 14.86 -5.59
CA ASN A 180 2.19 14.34 -6.37
C ASN A 180 0.86 14.42 -5.62
N SER A 181 0.87 14.29 -4.29
CA SER A 181 -0.33 14.47 -3.46
C SER A 181 -0.75 15.95 -3.34
N GLU A 182 0.21 16.87 -3.19
CA GLU A 182 -0.05 18.31 -3.14
C GLU A 182 -0.55 18.86 -4.47
N ALA A 183 -0.06 18.33 -5.59
CA ALA A 183 -0.58 18.63 -6.92
C ALA A 183 -2.04 18.20 -7.13
N GLY A 184 -2.58 17.38 -6.21
CA GLY A 184 -3.98 16.99 -6.18
C GLY A 184 -4.37 15.93 -7.23
N HIS A 185 -3.39 15.30 -7.88
CA HIS A 185 -3.66 14.27 -8.87
C HIS A 185 -3.42 12.84 -8.37
N ALA A 186 -2.72 12.66 -7.25
CA ALA A 186 -2.43 11.36 -6.68
C ALA A 186 -2.93 11.23 -5.23
N GLN A 187 -3.53 10.08 -4.93
CA GLN A 187 -3.86 9.67 -3.57
C GLN A 187 -3.08 8.41 -3.23
N PHE A 188 -2.54 8.35 -2.01
CA PHE A 188 -1.71 7.23 -1.56
C PHE A 188 -2.29 6.58 -0.31
N ILE A 189 -2.35 5.24 -0.31
CA ILE A 189 -2.63 4.43 0.87
C ILE A 189 -1.45 3.47 1.04
N ILE A 190 -0.79 3.52 2.20
CA ILE A 190 0.52 2.91 2.40
C ILE A 190 0.52 2.09 3.68
N ALA A 191 0.74 0.79 3.57
CA ALA A 191 1.02 -0.05 4.73
C ALA A 191 2.52 -0.02 5.01
N THR A 192 2.90 0.31 6.25
CA THR A 192 4.30 0.44 6.64
C THR A 192 4.50 0.29 8.14
N HIS A 193 5.69 -0.16 8.54
CA HIS A 193 6.19 -0.10 9.91
C HIS A 193 7.38 0.85 10.07
N SER A 194 7.78 1.55 8.99
CA SER A 194 8.90 2.48 8.99
C SER A 194 8.58 3.79 9.74
N PRO A 195 9.30 4.14 10.82
CA PRO A 195 9.12 5.41 11.49
C PRO A 195 9.49 6.62 10.60
N ILE A 196 10.32 6.41 9.56
CA ILE A 196 10.67 7.45 8.60
C ILE A 196 9.45 7.78 7.74
N LEU A 197 8.80 6.78 7.15
CA LEU A 197 7.62 7.00 6.31
C LEU A 197 6.43 7.54 7.14
N LEU A 198 6.21 7.00 8.33
CA LEU A 198 5.16 7.47 9.24
C LEU A 198 5.34 8.92 9.71
N ALA A 199 6.56 9.47 9.61
CA ALA A 199 6.84 10.88 9.92
C ALA A 199 6.38 11.86 8.84
N PHE A 200 5.78 11.38 7.75
CA PHE A 200 5.24 12.20 6.66
C PHE A 200 4.20 13.20 7.19
N LYS A 201 4.37 14.49 6.85
CA LYS A 201 3.50 15.55 7.33
C LYS A 201 2.21 15.62 6.50
N GLY A 202 1.08 15.84 7.16
CA GLY A 202 -0.21 16.00 6.49
C GLY A 202 -0.83 14.68 6.01
N ALA A 203 -0.49 13.57 6.67
CA ALA A 203 -1.11 12.27 6.43
C ALA A 203 -1.99 11.83 7.61
N GLY A 204 -2.98 10.99 7.32
CA GLY A 204 -3.71 10.22 8.33
C GLY A 204 -2.99 8.90 8.63
N ILE A 205 -2.94 8.49 9.89
CA ILE A 205 -2.33 7.21 10.28
C ILE A 205 -3.37 6.36 11.02
N TYR A 206 -3.80 5.27 10.40
CA TYR A 206 -4.63 4.26 11.04
C TYR A 206 -3.77 3.25 11.78
N SER A 207 -4.04 3.05 13.08
CA SER A 207 -3.37 2.03 13.88
C SER A 207 -4.08 0.68 13.78
N PHE A 208 -3.31 -0.36 13.45
CA PHE A 208 -3.73 -1.75 13.45
C PHE A 208 -3.38 -2.49 14.76
N ASP A 209 -2.77 -1.78 15.71
CA ASP A 209 -2.43 -2.34 17.03
C ASP A 209 -3.65 -2.33 17.98
N GLN A 210 -4.79 -1.84 17.52
CA GLN A 210 -6.04 -1.76 18.29
C GLN A 210 -7.27 -2.01 17.42
N SER A 211 -8.35 -2.43 18.04
CA SER A 211 -9.65 -2.69 17.41
C SER A 211 -10.75 -1.89 18.11
N PRO A 212 -11.63 -1.20 17.37
CA PRO A 212 -11.58 -0.97 15.93
C PRO A 212 -10.39 -0.09 15.50
N LEU A 213 -10.10 -0.05 14.19
CA LEU A 213 -9.08 0.84 13.60
C LEU A 213 -9.36 2.29 13.96
N ARG A 214 -8.32 3.02 14.37
CA ARG A 214 -8.43 4.43 14.73
C ARG A 214 -7.29 5.24 14.15
N VAL A 215 -7.57 6.48 13.82
CA VAL A 215 -6.54 7.45 13.45
C VAL A 215 -5.79 7.86 14.72
N ILE A 216 -4.47 7.80 14.66
CA ILE A 216 -3.58 8.18 15.76
C ILE A 216 -2.52 9.18 15.27
N PRO A 217 -2.01 10.05 16.15
CA PRO A 217 -0.86 10.89 15.86
C PRO A 217 0.42 10.05 15.66
N TYR A 218 1.35 10.54 14.83
CA TYR A 218 2.65 9.90 14.60
C TYR A 218 3.37 9.49 15.90
N ARG A 219 3.36 10.38 16.91
CA ARG A 219 4.02 10.15 18.19
C ARG A 219 3.42 9.01 19.03
N GLU A 220 2.22 8.57 18.68
CA GLU A 220 1.54 7.46 19.36
C GLU A 220 1.80 6.12 18.69
N THR A 221 2.40 6.10 17.49
CA THR A 221 2.74 4.86 16.79
C THR A 221 3.80 4.05 17.55
N ALA A 222 3.70 2.72 17.51
CA ALA A 222 4.69 1.84 18.15
C ALA A 222 6.10 2.03 17.58
N PRO A 223 6.32 2.15 16.23
CA PRO A 223 7.63 2.43 15.68
C PRO A 223 8.26 3.71 16.24
N TYR A 224 7.51 4.82 16.30
CA TYR A 224 8.05 6.06 16.86
C TYR A 224 8.49 5.89 18.32
N LYS A 225 7.67 5.29 19.17
CA LYS A 225 7.98 5.10 20.60
C LYS A 225 9.22 4.24 20.80
N ILE A 226 9.36 3.16 20.02
CA ILE A 226 10.49 2.23 20.09
C ILE A 226 11.77 2.95 19.65
N TYR A 227 11.77 3.59 18.46
CA TYR A 227 12.96 4.26 17.95
C TYR A 227 13.37 5.46 18.81
N ARG A 228 12.42 6.25 19.29
CA ARG A 228 12.71 7.36 20.20
C ARG A 228 13.42 6.86 21.46
N ARG A 229 12.87 5.83 22.12
CA ARG A 229 13.49 5.23 23.32
C ARG A 229 14.90 4.73 23.00
N PHE A 230 15.06 3.98 21.92
CA PHE A 230 16.34 3.42 21.51
C PHE A 230 17.42 4.48 21.24
N LEU A 231 17.05 5.62 20.63
CA LEU A 231 18.00 6.68 20.27
C LEU A 231 18.31 7.63 21.42
N ILE A 232 17.40 7.81 22.39
CA ILE A 232 17.59 8.73 23.53
C ILE A 232 18.30 8.02 24.68
N ASP A 233 18.02 6.74 24.91
CA ASP A 233 18.56 5.97 26.04
C ASP A 233 20.00 5.45 25.76
N ARG A 234 20.64 5.88 24.68
CA ARG A 234 22.05 5.64 24.33
C ARG A 234 22.88 6.91 24.40
#